data_7583c92a6c73855392070859700d9ff4
#
_entry.id   7583c92a6c73855392070859700d9ff4
#
_cell.length_a   1.000
_cell.length_b   1.000
_cell.length_c   1.000
_cell.angle_alpha   90.00
_cell.angle_beta   90.00
_cell.angle_gamma   90.00
#
_symmetry.space_group_name_H-M   'P 1'
#
loop_
_entity.id
_entity.type
_entity.pdbx_description
1 polymer ?
#
loop_
_entity_poly.entity_id
_entity_poly.type
_entity_poly.pdbx_seq_one_letter_code
_entity_poly.pdbx_strand_id
1 'polypeptide(L)'
;SVDENFLNGGIGGENDARGWMLLQHLKAWKTFNDSVGSPFHGRVDMSRIALMGHSRGGEAVAIAAAFNRLSRYPDNAALTFDFNFDIKAIAAIAPVDGQYRPSSKPTPLDNINYLVIHGSHDGDVSSFMGLSQYSRIRFTDGQPHFKAAVWMYRANHGQWNTTWGNGDSGPLSARYLDLRGLIPEEEQREMARV
;
A
#
# COMPACT_ATOMS: atom_id res chain seq x y z
N SER A 1 7.21 4.16 16.86
CA SER A 1 7.05 5.20 15.88
C SER A 1 7.86 4.89 14.65
N VAL A 2 7.30 5.11 13.50
CA VAL A 2 7.90 4.81 12.18
C VAL A 2 8.95 5.84 11.77
N ASP A 3 9.27 6.79 12.63
CA ASP A 3 10.16 7.91 12.34
C ASP A 3 11.60 7.72 12.79
N GLU A 4 11.94 6.55 13.35
CA GLU A 4 13.31 6.29 13.80
C GLU A 4 14.32 6.34 12.65
N ASN A 5 13.92 5.96 11.44
CA ASN A 5 14.79 6.02 10.26
C ASN A 5 14.91 7.41 9.63
N PHE A 6 14.01 8.33 9.95
CA PHE A 6 14.12 9.72 9.48
C PHE A 6 15.36 10.41 10.08
N LEU A 7 15.69 10.11 11.32
CA LEU A 7 16.87 10.63 12.00
C LEU A 7 18.18 9.98 11.53
N ASN A 8 18.11 8.79 10.93
CA ASN A 8 19.27 8.04 10.42
C ASN A 8 19.46 8.18 8.90
N GLY A 9 18.81 9.14 8.25
CA GLY A 9 19.10 9.54 6.87
C GLY A 9 18.45 8.68 5.78
N GLY A 10 17.47 7.83 6.12
CA GLY A 10 16.85 6.98 5.12
C GLY A 10 15.34 6.85 5.24
N ILE A 11 14.60 7.63 4.45
CA ILE A 11 13.16 7.40 4.25
C ILE A 11 12.89 6.12 3.44
N GLY A 12 13.89 5.56 2.78
CA GLY A 12 13.77 4.41 1.88
C GLY A 12 13.68 3.04 2.54
N GLY A 13 13.97 2.93 3.83
CA GLY A 13 14.06 1.63 4.51
C GLY A 13 12.90 1.29 5.45
N GLU A 14 11.82 2.06 5.48
CA GLU A 14 10.75 1.93 6.48
C GLU A 14 9.54 1.11 6.02
N ASN A 15 9.46 0.71 4.77
CA ASN A 15 8.21 0.15 4.24
C ASN A 15 7.91 -1.25 4.78
N ASP A 16 8.93 -1.99 5.19
CA ASP A 16 8.79 -3.24 5.94
C ASP A 16 8.14 -3.01 7.32
N ALA A 17 8.62 -2.02 8.07
CA ALA A 17 8.04 -1.62 9.35
C ALA A 17 6.59 -1.14 9.18
N ARG A 18 6.28 -0.41 8.11
CA ARG A 18 4.90 0.01 7.78
C ARG A 18 4.01 -1.19 7.49
N GLY A 19 4.48 -2.15 6.71
CA GLY A 19 3.75 -3.39 6.42
C GLY A 19 3.52 -4.23 7.67
N TRP A 20 4.54 -4.38 8.51
CA TRP A 20 4.44 -5.05 9.80
C TRP A 20 3.43 -4.35 10.74
N MET A 21 3.47 -3.02 10.80
CA MET A 21 2.54 -2.23 11.62
C MET A 21 1.09 -2.42 11.21
N LEU A 22 0.79 -2.51 9.91
CA LEU A 22 -0.55 -2.83 9.43
C LEU A 22 -1.05 -4.17 10.00
N LEU A 23 -0.20 -5.18 10.02
CA LEU A 23 -0.55 -6.48 10.59
C LEU A 23 -0.75 -6.42 12.12
N GLN A 24 0.03 -5.61 12.82
CA GLN A 24 -0.19 -5.36 14.26
C GLN A 24 -1.53 -4.66 14.52
N HIS A 25 -1.92 -3.72 13.66
CA HIS A 25 -3.24 -3.11 13.73
C HIS A 25 -4.36 -4.14 13.51
N LEU A 26 -4.21 -5.04 12.55
CA LEU A 26 -5.18 -6.14 12.36
C LEU A 26 -5.26 -7.04 13.59
N LYS A 27 -4.13 -7.33 14.25
CA LYS A 27 -4.09 -8.09 15.51
C LYS A 27 -4.85 -7.36 16.63
N ALA A 28 -4.66 -6.05 16.76
CA ALA A 28 -5.40 -5.23 17.70
C ALA A 28 -6.91 -5.21 17.40
N TRP A 29 -7.30 -5.04 16.13
CA TRP A 29 -8.70 -5.09 15.71
C TRP A 29 -9.34 -6.45 15.99
N LYS A 30 -8.62 -7.53 15.75
CA LYS A 30 -9.09 -8.86 16.12
C LYS A 30 -9.35 -8.97 17.63
N THR A 31 -8.42 -8.47 18.44
CA THR A 31 -8.58 -8.43 19.90
C THR A 31 -9.80 -7.63 20.32
N PHE A 32 -10.01 -6.44 19.75
CA PHE A 32 -11.19 -5.62 20.04
C PHE A 32 -12.49 -6.31 19.63
N ASN A 33 -12.49 -6.99 18.51
CA ASN A 33 -13.64 -7.72 18.00
C ASN A 33 -14.00 -8.95 18.85
N ASP A 34 -13.00 -9.63 19.40
CA ASP A 34 -13.18 -10.85 20.19
C ASP A 34 -13.51 -10.54 21.67
N SER A 35 -13.15 -9.35 22.15
CA SER A 35 -13.29 -8.98 23.58
C SER A 35 -14.71 -8.59 23.94
N VAL A 36 -15.34 -9.37 24.83
CA VAL A 36 -16.62 -9.01 25.45
C VAL A 36 -16.46 -7.71 26.24
N GLY A 37 -17.30 -6.71 25.99
CA GLY A 37 -17.19 -5.38 26.61
C GLY A 37 -16.45 -4.34 25.74
N SER A 38 -15.78 -4.74 24.67
CA SER A 38 -15.30 -3.82 23.66
C SER A 38 -16.48 -3.22 22.86
N PRO A 39 -16.46 -1.92 22.54
CA PRO A 39 -17.47 -1.32 21.65
C PRO A 39 -17.47 -1.92 20.25
N PHE A 40 -16.43 -2.65 19.88
CA PHE A 40 -16.25 -3.32 18.58
C PHE A 40 -16.52 -4.81 18.65
N HIS A 41 -16.95 -5.36 19.78
CA HIS A 41 -17.21 -6.80 19.91
C HIS A 41 -18.21 -7.30 18.90
N GLY A 42 -17.82 -8.30 18.09
CA GLY A 42 -18.63 -8.90 17.04
C GLY A 42 -19.00 -7.98 15.87
N ARG A 43 -18.31 -6.83 15.68
CA ARG A 43 -18.65 -5.82 14.69
C ARG A 43 -17.70 -5.78 13.49
N VAL A 44 -16.59 -6.49 13.53
CA VAL A 44 -15.56 -6.50 12.47
C VAL A 44 -15.52 -7.86 11.81
N ASP A 45 -15.74 -7.89 10.51
CA ASP A 45 -15.61 -9.13 9.74
C ASP A 45 -14.13 -9.39 9.40
N MET A 46 -13.48 -10.17 10.26
CA MET A 46 -12.08 -10.54 10.09
C MET A 46 -11.86 -11.63 9.02
N SER A 47 -12.92 -12.12 8.37
CA SER A 47 -12.82 -13.10 7.27
C SER A 47 -12.72 -12.44 5.89
N ARG A 48 -12.89 -11.12 5.80
CA ARG A 48 -12.91 -10.36 4.54
C ARG A 48 -12.17 -9.04 4.70
N ILE A 49 -10.84 -9.09 4.70
CA ILE A 49 -9.99 -7.93 4.89
C ILE A 49 -9.49 -7.44 3.54
N ALA A 50 -9.62 -6.14 3.30
CA ALA A 50 -8.92 -5.44 2.22
C ALA A 50 -7.99 -4.37 2.81
N LEU A 51 -6.79 -4.23 2.23
CA LEU A 51 -5.83 -3.20 2.62
C LEU A 51 -5.71 -2.18 1.49
N MET A 52 -5.64 -0.91 1.85
CA MET A 52 -5.44 0.19 0.89
C MET A 52 -4.26 1.04 1.32
N GLY A 53 -3.46 1.49 0.36
CA GLY A 53 -2.34 2.37 0.64
C GLY A 53 -1.98 3.30 -0.52
N HIS A 54 -1.60 4.52 -0.20
CA HIS A 54 -1.14 5.53 -1.14
C HIS A 54 0.38 5.71 -1.04
N SER A 55 1.05 5.87 -2.17
CA SER A 55 2.49 6.15 -2.21
C SER A 55 3.31 5.03 -1.52
N ARG A 56 4.12 5.34 -0.52
CA ARG A 56 4.80 4.34 0.32
C ARG A 56 3.83 3.41 1.04
N GLY A 57 2.61 3.88 1.34
CA GLY A 57 1.54 3.03 1.85
C GLY A 57 1.10 1.97 0.86
N GLY A 58 1.18 2.24 -0.44
CA GLY A 58 0.90 1.26 -1.50
C GLY A 58 1.92 0.11 -1.57
N GLU A 59 3.19 0.37 -1.29
CA GLU A 59 4.17 -0.71 -1.09
C GLU A 59 3.96 -1.42 0.26
N ALA A 60 3.62 -0.66 1.32
CA ALA A 60 3.39 -1.23 2.64
C ALA A 60 2.24 -2.24 2.67
N VAL A 61 1.14 -2.03 1.95
CA VAL A 61 0.05 -3.01 1.87
C VAL A 61 0.46 -4.27 1.11
N ALA A 62 1.33 -4.15 0.11
CA ALA A 62 1.91 -5.29 -0.59
C ALA A 62 2.84 -6.10 0.35
N ILE A 63 3.68 -5.41 1.12
CA ILE A 63 4.54 -6.02 2.13
C ILE A 63 3.71 -6.71 3.21
N ALA A 64 2.65 -6.06 3.72
CA ALA A 64 1.75 -6.64 4.71
C ALA A 64 1.13 -7.94 4.20
N ALA A 65 0.63 -7.96 2.95
CA ALA A 65 0.07 -9.16 2.35
C ALA A 65 1.09 -10.30 2.25
N ALA A 66 2.36 -10.00 1.93
CA ALA A 66 3.43 -10.98 1.90
C ALA A 66 3.80 -11.46 3.31
N PHE A 67 4.04 -10.55 4.26
CA PHE A 67 4.39 -10.88 5.65
C PHE A 67 3.31 -11.70 6.36
N ASN A 68 2.06 -11.47 6.00
CA ASN A 68 0.91 -12.22 6.53
C ASN A 68 1.02 -13.74 6.30
N ARG A 69 1.81 -14.15 5.32
CA ARG A 69 1.99 -15.56 4.93
C ARG A 69 3.34 -16.14 5.37
N LEU A 70 4.22 -15.30 5.94
CA LEU A 70 5.54 -15.74 6.40
C LEU A 70 5.52 -16.13 7.86
N SER A 71 6.32 -17.13 8.21
CA SER A 71 6.54 -17.52 9.60
C SER A 71 7.66 -16.73 10.29
N ARG A 72 8.45 -15.97 9.52
CA ARG A 72 9.60 -15.21 10.02
C ARG A 72 9.81 -13.94 9.22
N TYR A 73 10.38 -12.94 9.88
CA TYR A 73 10.81 -11.71 9.22
C TYR A 73 12.01 -11.98 8.30
N PRO A 74 11.96 -11.56 7.03
CA PRO A 74 12.98 -11.92 6.04
C PRO A 74 14.40 -11.45 6.37
N ASP A 75 14.54 -10.28 7.00
CA ASP A 75 15.85 -9.70 7.31
C ASP A 75 16.37 -10.09 8.70
N ASN A 76 15.53 -10.73 9.52
CA ASN A 76 15.93 -11.27 10.81
C ASN A 76 15.12 -12.51 11.17
N ALA A 77 15.63 -13.68 10.86
CA ALA A 77 14.96 -14.94 11.10
C ALA A 77 14.72 -15.28 12.59
N ALA A 78 15.31 -14.53 13.54
CA ALA A 78 15.01 -14.66 14.96
C ALA A 78 13.62 -14.07 15.31
N LEU A 79 13.10 -13.17 14.49
CA LEU A 79 11.76 -12.60 14.66
C LEU A 79 10.74 -13.48 13.95
N THR A 80 9.84 -14.07 14.74
CA THR A 80 8.77 -14.92 14.22
C THR A 80 7.50 -14.12 13.96
N PHE A 81 6.79 -14.50 12.92
CA PHE A 81 5.47 -13.98 12.56
C PHE A 81 4.40 -15.04 12.85
N ASP A 82 3.29 -14.58 13.40
CA ASP A 82 2.10 -15.41 13.72
C ASP A 82 0.83 -14.81 13.13
N PHE A 83 1.00 -14.04 12.04
CA PHE A 83 -0.14 -13.40 11.36
C PHE A 83 -1.03 -14.47 10.69
N ASN A 84 -1.53 -14.48 9.62
CA ASN A 84 -2.50 -15.38 8.96
C ASN A 84 -3.91 -14.80 8.95
N PHE A 85 -3.99 -13.49 8.76
CA PHE A 85 -5.26 -12.82 8.55
C PHE A 85 -5.83 -13.15 7.17
N ASP A 86 -7.14 -13.11 7.06
CA ASP A 86 -7.84 -13.39 5.80
C ASP A 86 -7.88 -12.15 4.90
N ILE A 87 -6.69 -11.71 4.45
CA ILE A 87 -6.52 -10.59 3.54
C ILE A 87 -6.88 -11.05 2.13
N LYS A 88 -8.00 -10.57 1.60
CA LYS A 88 -8.54 -10.95 0.30
C LYS A 88 -8.08 -10.05 -0.84
N ALA A 89 -7.78 -8.79 -0.55
CA ALA A 89 -7.43 -7.81 -1.56
C ALA A 89 -6.49 -6.74 -1.05
N ILE A 90 -5.72 -6.17 -1.97
CA ILE A 90 -4.97 -4.92 -1.76
C ILE A 90 -5.28 -3.94 -2.88
N ALA A 91 -5.41 -2.66 -2.50
CA ALA A 91 -5.51 -1.54 -3.42
C ALA A 91 -4.33 -0.60 -3.22
N ALA A 92 -3.51 -0.42 -4.23
CA ALA A 92 -2.33 0.41 -4.22
C ALA A 92 -2.56 1.67 -5.08
N ILE A 93 -2.57 2.84 -4.46
CA ILE A 93 -2.79 4.13 -5.14
C ILE A 93 -1.43 4.79 -5.30
N ALA A 94 -1.04 5.06 -6.54
CA ALA A 94 0.23 5.67 -6.88
C ALA A 94 1.42 5.09 -6.07
N PRO A 95 1.54 3.75 -5.97
CA PRO A 95 2.50 3.13 -5.06
C PRO A 95 3.93 3.31 -5.55
N VAL A 96 4.85 3.48 -4.61
CA VAL A 96 6.26 3.15 -4.84
C VAL A 96 6.43 1.63 -4.87
N ASP A 97 7.54 1.16 -5.41
CA ASP A 97 7.90 -0.28 -5.38
C ASP A 97 9.41 -0.44 -5.36
N GLY A 98 9.89 -1.30 -4.49
CA GLY A 98 11.31 -1.61 -4.36
C GLY A 98 12.08 -0.75 -3.35
N GLN A 99 11.39 0.00 -2.49
CA GLN A 99 12.01 0.60 -1.31
C GLN A 99 12.31 -0.43 -0.23
N TYR A 100 11.55 -1.53 -0.20
CA TYR A 100 11.89 -2.72 0.57
C TYR A 100 12.20 -3.91 -0.35
N ARG A 101 13.40 -4.44 -0.24
CA ARG A 101 13.89 -5.53 -1.09
C ARG A 101 14.64 -6.59 -0.26
N PRO A 102 13.91 -7.49 0.42
CA PRO A 102 14.55 -8.55 1.20
C PRO A 102 15.41 -9.41 0.29
N SER A 103 16.67 -9.65 0.69
CA SER A 103 17.64 -10.39 -0.13
C SER A 103 17.77 -9.83 -1.55
N SER A 104 17.67 -8.51 -1.72
CA SER A 104 17.75 -7.78 -2.99
C SER A 104 16.66 -8.12 -4.01
N LYS A 105 15.57 -8.77 -3.59
CA LYS A 105 14.44 -9.13 -4.46
C LYS A 105 13.17 -8.38 -4.07
N PRO A 106 12.30 -8.04 -5.03
CA PRO A 106 10.99 -7.49 -4.70
C PRO A 106 10.18 -8.48 -3.86
N THR A 107 9.35 -7.95 -2.96
CA THR A 107 8.42 -8.75 -2.15
C THR A 107 7.48 -9.56 -3.04
N PRO A 108 7.36 -10.89 -2.85
CA PRO A 108 6.46 -11.71 -3.65
C PRO A 108 5.00 -11.37 -3.38
N LEU A 109 4.17 -11.46 -4.41
CA LEU A 109 2.73 -11.25 -4.34
C LEU A 109 2.03 -12.41 -5.04
N ASP A 110 1.54 -13.37 -4.27
CA ASP A 110 0.87 -14.54 -4.82
C ASP A 110 -0.56 -14.62 -4.27
N ASN A 111 -1.51 -15.02 -5.13
CA ASN A 111 -2.88 -15.37 -4.76
C ASN A 111 -3.59 -14.29 -3.92
N ILE A 112 -3.50 -13.04 -4.38
CA ILE A 112 -4.15 -11.87 -3.78
C ILE A 112 -4.85 -11.05 -4.87
N ASN A 113 -6.08 -10.63 -4.63
CA ASN A 113 -6.74 -9.68 -5.51
C ASN A 113 -6.03 -8.33 -5.43
N TYR A 114 -5.82 -7.71 -6.58
CA TYR A 114 -4.98 -6.52 -6.66
C TYR A 114 -5.58 -5.45 -7.56
N LEU A 115 -5.64 -4.24 -7.04
CA LEU A 115 -5.95 -3.04 -7.80
C LEU A 115 -4.80 -2.06 -7.67
N VAL A 116 -4.30 -1.54 -8.79
CA VAL A 116 -3.40 -0.39 -8.79
C VAL A 116 -4.02 0.76 -9.56
N ILE A 117 -3.91 1.96 -8.99
CA ILE A 117 -4.36 3.20 -9.62
C ILE A 117 -3.15 4.14 -9.70
N HIS A 118 -2.90 4.68 -10.90
CA HIS A 118 -1.84 5.68 -11.14
C HIS A 118 -2.38 6.90 -11.87
N GLY A 119 -1.79 8.06 -11.58
CA GLY A 119 -2.00 9.28 -12.33
C GLY A 119 -0.97 9.46 -13.45
N SER A 120 -1.41 9.97 -14.61
CA SER A 120 -0.50 10.26 -15.73
C SER A 120 0.39 11.49 -15.49
N HIS A 121 0.05 12.32 -14.52
CA HIS A 121 0.77 13.53 -14.13
C HIS A 121 1.36 13.41 -12.72
N ASP A 122 1.64 12.17 -12.30
CA ASP A 122 2.32 11.89 -11.04
C ASP A 122 3.80 12.29 -11.15
N GLY A 123 4.18 13.35 -10.46
CA GLY A 123 5.54 13.88 -10.45
C GLY A 123 6.40 13.32 -9.32
N ASP A 124 5.83 12.59 -8.38
CA ASP A 124 6.55 11.94 -7.29
C ASP A 124 6.89 10.49 -7.63
N VAL A 125 5.92 9.70 -8.04
CA VAL A 125 6.10 8.32 -8.47
C VAL A 125 5.98 8.22 -10.00
N SER A 126 7.00 8.73 -10.69
CA SER A 126 6.97 8.98 -12.14
C SER A 126 7.18 7.75 -13.03
N SER A 127 7.57 6.60 -12.47
CA SER A 127 8.08 5.45 -13.25
C SER A 127 7.11 4.26 -13.30
N PHE A 128 5.82 4.46 -13.11
CA PHE A 128 4.82 3.37 -13.07
C PHE A 128 5.19 2.21 -12.13
N MET A 129 5.75 2.54 -10.99
CA MET A 129 6.25 1.52 -10.05
C MET A 129 5.18 0.50 -9.66
N GLY A 130 3.91 0.91 -9.60
CA GLY A 130 2.79 0.00 -9.34
C GLY A 130 2.60 -1.09 -10.40
N LEU A 131 3.03 -0.86 -11.65
CA LEU A 131 3.02 -1.90 -12.67
C LEU A 131 4.07 -2.98 -12.40
N SER A 132 5.14 -2.68 -11.69
CA SER A 132 6.10 -3.68 -11.22
C SER A 132 5.45 -4.62 -10.20
N GLN A 133 4.64 -4.10 -9.28
CA GLN A 133 3.83 -4.93 -8.39
C GLN A 133 2.83 -5.77 -9.18
N TYR A 134 2.04 -5.14 -10.04
CA TYR A 134 1.04 -5.82 -10.88
C TYR A 134 1.64 -6.97 -11.69
N SER A 135 2.80 -6.76 -12.29
CA SER A 135 3.43 -7.74 -13.19
C SER A 135 3.91 -8.98 -12.46
N ARG A 136 4.34 -8.86 -11.19
CA ARG A 136 4.84 -10.01 -10.44
C ARG A 136 3.78 -10.78 -9.66
N ILE A 137 2.53 -10.32 -9.66
CA ILE A 137 1.43 -11.07 -9.04
C ILE A 137 1.17 -12.35 -9.83
N ARG A 138 1.15 -13.47 -9.12
CA ARG A 138 0.88 -14.79 -9.68
C ARG A 138 -0.32 -15.42 -8.98
N PHE A 139 -1.15 -16.12 -9.75
CA PHE A 139 -2.26 -16.91 -9.26
C PHE A 139 -1.95 -18.39 -9.48
N THR A 140 -1.73 -19.13 -8.41
CA THR A 140 -1.20 -20.49 -8.44
C THR A 140 -2.03 -21.50 -7.64
N ASP A 141 -3.06 -21.02 -6.90
CA ASP A 141 -3.88 -21.84 -6.01
C ASP A 141 -5.16 -22.37 -6.66
N GLY A 142 -5.38 -22.07 -7.95
CA GLY A 142 -6.56 -22.49 -8.69
C GLY A 142 -7.87 -21.78 -8.27
N GLN A 143 -7.79 -20.79 -7.39
CA GLN A 143 -8.95 -20.00 -6.98
C GLN A 143 -9.18 -18.82 -7.92
N PRO A 144 -10.43 -18.32 -8.00
CA PRO A 144 -10.72 -17.13 -8.78
C PRO A 144 -10.10 -15.89 -8.11
N HIS A 145 -9.17 -15.27 -8.81
CA HIS A 145 -8.56 -13.99 -8.43
C HIS A 145 -8.64 -13.01 -9.58
N PHE A 146 -8.49 -11.73 -9.28
CA PHE A 146 -8.34 -10.71 -10.28
C PHE A 146 -7.17 -9.79 -9.98
N LYS A 147 -6.61 -9.17 -11.00
CA LYS A 147 -5.74 -8.01 -10.89
C LYS A 147 -6.10 -6.98 -11.95
N ALA A 148 -6.13 -5.72 -11.55
CA ALA A 148 -6.45 -4.61 -12.44
C ALA A 148 -5.44 -3.47 -12.25
N ALA A 149 -5.16 -2.76 -13.35
CA ALA A 149 -4.37 -1.54 -13.36
C ALA A 149 -5.20 -0.42 -14.01
N VAL A 150 -5.38 0.67 -13.28
CA VAL A 150 -6.11 1.84 -13.74
C VAL A 150 -5.13 2.99 -13.92
N TRP A 151 -5.12 3.56 -15.13
CA TRP A 151 -4.35 4.73 -15.48
C TRP A 151 -5.27 5.92 -15.62
N MET A 152 -5.14 6.89 -14.72
CA MET A 152 -5.98 8.07 -14.73
C MET A 152 -5.28 9.23 -15.42
N TYR A 153 -5.79 9.61 -16.57
CA TYR A 153 -5.26 10.73 -17.34
C TYR A 153 -5.43 12.04 -16.57
N ARG A 154 -4.36 12.83 -16.51
CA ARG A 154 -4.29 14.12 -15.83
C ARG A 154 -4.44 14.09 -14.31
N ALA A 155 -4.45 12.91 -13.69
CA ALA A 155 -4.34 12.78 -12.23
C ALA A 155 -2.88 12.89 -11.79
N ASN A 156 -2.65 13.45 -10.61
CA ASN A 156 -1.32 13.61 -10.02
C ASN A 156 -1.16 12.81 -8.71
N HIS A 157 0.00 12.90 -8.07
CA HIS A 157 0.28 12.20 -6.82
C HIS A 157 -0.45 12.81 -5.62
N GLY A 158 -0.51 14.14 -5.54
CA GLY A 158 -0.95 14.84 -4.34
C GLY A 158 -2.47 14.83 -4.13
N GLN A 159 -3.26 14.85 -5.19
CA GLN A 159 -4.71 14.99 -5.13
C GLN A 159 -5.47 13.75 -4.66
N TRP A 160 -4.78 12.64 -4.38
CA TRP A 160 -5.39 11.47 -3.74
C TRP A 160 -5.77 11.69 -2.27
N ASN A 161 -5.24 12.75 -1.65
CA ASN A 161 -5.58 13.17 -0.31
C ASN A 161 -5.96 14.66 -0.28
N THR A 162 -6.51 15.10 0.84
CA THR A 162 -7.02 16.47 1.01
C THR A 162 -5.97 17.46 1.52
N THR A 163 -4.74 17.01 1.76
CA THR A 163 -3.70 17.83 2.40
C THR A 163 -2.68 18.35 1.39
N TRP A 164 -2.30 17.54 0.41
CA TRP A 164 -1.20 17.89 -0.50
C TRP A 164 -1.64 18.71 -1.71
N GLY A 165 -2.90 18.65 -2.10
CA GLY A 165 -3.45 19.41 -3.22
C GLY A 165 -2.69 19.17 -4.51
N ASN A 166 -2.36 20.25 -5.24
CA ASN A 166 -1.66 20.19 -6.51
C ASN A 166 -0.15 19.90 -6.38
N GLY A 167 0.41 19.95 -5.18
CA GLY A 167 1.81 19.62 -4.93
C GLY A 167 2.03 18.12 -4.86
N ASP A 168 2.94 17.57 -5.66
CA ASP A 168 3.24 16.14 -5.59
C ASP A 168 4.22 15.82 -4.45
N SER A 169 5.42 16.37 -4.48
CA SER A 169 6.47 16.07 -3.49
C SER A 169 7.10 17.33 -2.88
N GLY A 170 6.46 18.49 -3.02
CA GLY A 170 6.92 19.75 -2.46
C GLY A 170 7.23 20.83 -3.48
N PRO A 171 7.81 21.98 -3.07
CA PRO A 171 7.92 23.20 -3.89
C PRO A 171 8.75 23.05 -5.17
N LEU A 172 9.67 22.07 -5.22
CA LEU A 172 10.54 21.88 -6.37
C LEU A 172 9.87 21.13 -7.52
N SER A 173 9.11 20.10 -7.22
CA SER A 173 8.38 19.33 -8.25
C SER A 173 7.26 20.14 -8.89
N ALA A 174 6.58 20.99 -8.14
CA ALA A 174 5.55 21.90 -8.68
C ALA A 174 6.08 22.86 -9.76
N ARG A 175 7.36 23.17 -9.78
CA ARG A 175 7.98 24.05 -10.80
C ARG A 175 8.12 23.39 -12.18
N TYR A 176 8.16 22.09 -12.22
CA TYR A 176 8.39 21.30 -13.45
C TYR A 176 7.14 20.62 -13.97
N LEU A 177 6.04 20.67 -13.21
CA LEU A 177 4.77 20.07 -13.60
C LEU A 177 3.84 21.09 -14.26
N ASP A 178 3.20 20.71 -15.35
CA ASP A 178 2.12 21.50 -15.92
C ASP A 178 0.83 21.33 -15.11
N LEU A 179 0.73 22.08 -14.02
CA LEU A 179 -0.44 22.04 -13.12
C LEU A 179 -1.75 22.44 -13.80
N ARG A 180 -1.68 23.16 -14.94
CA ARG A 180 -2.88 23.52 -15.72
C ARG A 180 -3.50 22.30 -16.42
N GLY A 181 -2.70 21.27 -16.61
CA GLY A 181 -3.14 20.02 -17.19
C GLY A 181 -3.88 19.08 -16.21
N LEU A 182 -3.90 19.36 -14.92
CA LEU A 182 -4.51 18.48 -13.92
C LEU A 182 -6.04 18.51 -13.98
N ILE A 183 -6.67 17.37 -13.68
CA ILE A 183 -8.10 17.34 -13.39
C ILE A 183 -8.38 17.97 -12.03
N PRO A 184 -9.61 18.47 -11.77
CA PRO A 184 -9.96 18.97 -10.45
C PRO A 184 -9.78 17.90 -9.36
N GLU A 185 -9.36 18.36 -8.19
CA GLU A 185 -9.06 17.50 -7.05
C GLU A 185 -10.25 16.61 -6.63
N GLU A 186 -11.46 17.16 -6.62
CA GLU A 186 -12.66 16.38 -6.30
C GLU A 186 -12.96 15.32 -7.35
N GLU A 187 -12.76 15.64 -8.62
CA GLU A 187 -12.95 14.70 -9.73
C GLU A 187 -11.97 13.54 -9.63
N GLN A 188 -10.68 13.82 -9.34
CA GLN A 188 -9.69 12.77 -9.15
C GLN A 188 -10.08 11.81 -8.00
N ARG A 189 -10.54 12.36 -6.87
CA ARG A 189 -10.97 11.54 -5.74
C ARG A 189 -12.26 10.78 -6.01
N GLU A 190 -13.20 11.39 -6.74
CA GLU A 190 -14.45 10.73 -7.12
C GLU A 190 -14.20 9.52 -8.04
N MET A 191 -13.33 9.68 -9.04
CA MET A 191 -12.95 8.59 -9.94
C MET A 191 -12.27 7.42 -9.20
N ALA A 192 -11.69 7.66 -8.03
CA ALA A 192 -11.07 6.61 -7.21
C ALA A 192 -12.05 5.91 -6.26
N ARG A 193 -13.29 6.36 -6.17
CA ARG A 193 -14.32 5.77 -5.31
C ARG A 193 -15.12 4.63 -5.95
N VAL A 194 -14.77 4.24 -7.14
CA VAL A 194 -15.48 3.19 -7.90
C VAL A 194 -15.34 1.81 -7.27
#